data_65f900b70382b56845bc23c56ced0e1c
#
_entry.id   65f900b70382b56845bc23c56ced0e1c
#
_cell.length_a   1.000
_cell.length_b   1.000
_cell.length_c   1.000
_cell.angle_alpha   90.00
_cell.angle_beta   90.00
_cell.angle_gamma   90.00
#
_symmetry.space_group_name_H-M   'P 1'
#
loop_
_entity.id
_entity.type
_entity.pdbx_description
1 polymer ?
#
loop_
_entity_poly.entity_id
_entity_poly.type
_entity_poly.pdbx_seq_one_letter_code
_entity_poly.pdbx_strand_id
1 'polypeptide(L)'
;MQVNSIASMDWQRLIDNIVGVAKAGRAFGRPIVHSTVNVKAGLNKPAIPHLRKVLGDLPTIDRTSINAWEDVEFVQAVKATGRKKLIMTALWMEACLTFPELALGEQDRLSTWRLRYVR
;
A
#
# COMPACT_ATOMS: atom_id res chain seq x y z
N MET A 1 4.76 -3.08 3.28
CA MET A 1 5.78 -2.29 3.99
C MET A 1 7.06 -3.11 4.08
N GLN A 2 8.15 -2.55 3.61
CA GLN A 2 9.46 -3.19 3.52
C GLN A 2 10.38 -2.68 4.63
N VAL A 3 11.38 -3.48 5.01
CA VAL A 3 12.34 -3.09 6.04
C VAL A 3 13.44 -2.26 5.40
N ASN A 4 13.21 -0.97 5.26
CA ASN A 4 14.23 -0.03 4.80
C ASN A 4 14.40 1.05 5.87
N SER A 5 15.63 1.28 6.28
CA SER A 5 16.14 2.43 7.08
C SER A 5 15.08 3.29 7.79
N ILE A 6 14.49 2.79 8.87
CA ILE A 6 13.49 3.54 9.63
C ILE A 6 14.14 4.09 10.90
N ALA A 7 15.17 4.91 10.72
CA ALA A 7 15.84 5.56 11.85
C ALA A 7 15.05 6.73 12.46
N SER A 8 14.05 7.25 11.72
CA SER A 8 13.30 8.46 12.08
C SER A 8 11.91 8.22 12.67
N MET A 9 11.50 6.96 12.85
CA MET A 9 10.16 6.61 13.32
C MET A 9 10.20 5.61 14.48
N ASP A 10 9.19 5.68 15.35
CA ASP A 10 8.91 4.62 16.30
C ASP A 10 8.48 3.34 15.55
N TRP A 11 9.40 2.39 15.49
CA TRP A 11 9.22 1.14 14.76
C TRP A 11 8.04 0.31 15.27
N GLN A 12 7.87 0.23 16.58
CA GLN A 12 6.79 -0.55 17.17
C GLN A 12 5.43 0.05 16.82
N ARG A 13 5.29 1.36 16.95
CA ARG A 13 4.07 2.06 16.58
C ARG A 13 3.71 1.90 15.11
N LEU A 14 4.72 1.95 14.24
CA LEU A 14 4.52 1.74 12.81
C LEU A 14 4.01 0.33 12.50
N ILE A 15 4.60 -0.69 13.14
CA ILE A 15 4.15 -2.08 13.01
C ILE A 15 2.71 -2.22 13.50
N ASP A 16 2.41 -1.72 14.69
CA ASP A 16 1.09 -1.86 15.30
C ASP A 16 0.01 -1.21 14.43
N ASN A 17 0.27 -0.02 13.91
CA ASN A 17 -0.67 0.68 13.04
C ASN A 17 -0.94 -0.07 11.75
N ILE A 18 0.09 -0.47 11.00
CA ILE A 18 -0.09 -1.14 9.72
C ILE A 18 -0.72 -2.53 9.87
N VAL A 19 -0.32 -3.26 10.89
CA VAL A 19 -0.90 -4.58 11.21
C VAL A 19 -2.35 -4.41 11.66
N GLY A 20 -2.65 -3.40 12.47
CA GLY A 20 -4.00 -3.08 12.91
C GLY A 20 -4.95 -2.79 11.75
N VAL A 21 -4.51 -1.94 10.82
CA VAL A 21 -5.31 -1.62 9.60
C VAL A 21 -5.52 -2.85 8.73
N ALA A 22 -4.48 -3.66 8.51
CA ALA A 22 -4.59 -4.88 7.72
C ALA A 22 -5.55 -5.91 8.36
N LYS A 23 -5.48 -6.09 9.68
CA LYS A 23 -6.40 -6.93 10.43
C LYS A 23 -7.84 -6.44 10.32
N ALA A 24 -8.06 -5.14 10.48
CA ALA A 24 -9.39 -4.53 10.31
C ALA A 24 -9.93 -4.76 8.90
N GLY A 25 -9.11 -4.53 7.86
CA GLY A 25 -9.50 -4.81 6.48
C GLY A 25 -9.95 -6.26 6.29
N ARG A 26 -9.21 -7.21 6.83
CA ARG A 26 -9.56 -8.64 6.78
C ARG A 26 -10.84 -8.94 7.55
N ALA A 27 -10.97 -8.45 8.78
CA ALA A 27 -12.14 -8.68 9.64
C ALA A 27 -13.44 -8.15 9.03
N PHE A 28 -13.37 -7.02 8.34
CA PHE A 28 -14.52 -6.43 7.64
C PHE A 28 -14.70 -6.92 6.20
N GLY A 29 -13.98 -7.94 5.76
CA GLY A 29 -14.07 -8.49 4.40
C GLY A 29 -13.77 -7.46 3.31
N ARG A 30 -12.87 -6.50 3.58
CA ARG A 30 -12.51 -5.47 2.60
C ARG A 30 -11.41 -5.99 1.66
N PRO A 31 -11.51 -5.71 0.35
CA PRO A 31 -10.42 -6.02 -0.56
C PRO A 31 -9.13 -5.32 -0.12
N ILE A 32 -8.02 -6.06 -0.14
CA ILE A 32 -6.69 -5.53 0.17
C ILE A 32 -5.83 -5.73 -1.07
N VAL A 33 -5.24 -4.65 -1.57
CA VAL A 33 -4.22 -4.67 -2.60
C VAL A 33 -2.88 -4.38 -1.94
N HIS A 34 -1.97 -5.35 -2.00
CA HIS A 34 -0.65 -5.25 -1.40
C HIS A 34 0.43 -5.16 -2.47
N SER A 35 1.34 -4.22 -2.31
CA SER A 35 2.48 -4.10 -3.21
C SER A 35 3.80 -3.86 -2.49
N THR A 36 4.86 -4.28 -3.15
CA THR A 36 6.26 -4.03 -2.78
C THR A 36 6.97 -3.31 -3.92
N VAL A 37 8.21 -2.92 -3.70
CA VAL A 37 9.04 -2.25 -4.71
C VAL A 37 10.37 -2.97 -4.81
N ASN A 38 10.72 -3.44 -6.02
CA ASN A 38 12.03 -4.00 -6.36
C ASN A 38 12.50 -5.17 -5.45
N VAL A 39 11.59 -6.00 -4.98
CA VAL A 39 11.92 -7.21 -4.21
C VAL A 39 12.47 -8.30 -5.13
N LYS A 40 11.81 -8.54 -6.26
CA LYS A 40 12.26 -9.53 -7.27
C LYS A 40 13.63 -9.18 -7.86
N ALA A 41 13.91 -7.88 -7.97
CA ALA A 41 15.21 -7.39 -8.41
C ALA A 41 16.30 -7.49 -7.32
N GLY A 42 15.97 -7.91 -6.12
CA GLY A 42 16.91 -8.03 -4.99
C GLY A 42 17.34 -6.71 -4.37
N LEU A 43 16.76 -5.58 -4.79
CA LEU A 43 17.11 -4.26 -4.28
C LEU A 43 16.46 -3.94 -2.94
N ASN A 44 15.30 -4.54 -2.67
CA ASN A 44 14.55 -4.35 -1.44
C ASN A 44 14.14 -5.68 -0.80
N LYS A 45 13.90 -5.63 0.50
CA LYS A 45 13.40 -6.79 1.25
C LYS A 45 11.87 -6.91 1.12
N PRO A 46 11.30 -8.12 1.28
CA PRO A 46 9.86 -8.32 1.33
C PRO A 46 9.20 -7.51 2.47
N ALA A 47 7.88 -7.48 2.48
CA ALA A 47 7.12 -6.92 3.59
C ALA A 47 7.51 -7.56 4.93
N ILE A 48 7.39 -6.80 6.00
CA ILE A 48 7.72 -7.27 7.35
C ILE A 48 6.94 -8.54 7.73
N PRO A 49 7.52 -9.46 8.49
CA PRO A 49 6.88 -10.72 8.84
C PRO A 49 5.50 -10.56 9.49
N HIS A 50 5.35 -9.57 10.37
CA HIS A 50 4.09 -9.27 11.05
C HIS A 50 2.95 -8.96 10.05
N LEU A 51 3.23 -8.16 9.04
CA LEU A 51 2.26 -7.82 8.01
C LEU A 51 1.99 -9.03 7.10
N ARG A 52 3.02 -9.76 6.67
CA ARG A 52 2.87 -10.96 5.84
C ARG A 52 1.98 -12.01 6.50
N LYS A 53 2.11 -12.19 7.82
CA LYS A 53 1.26 -13.13 8.59
C LYS A 53 -0.23 -12.75 8.50
N VAL A 54 -0.56 -11.46 8.51
CA VAL A 54 -1.94 -10.98 8.40
C VAL A 54 -2.45 -11.07 6.96
N LEU A 55 -1.60 -10.77 5.99
CA LEU A 55 -1.98 -10.82 4.57
C LEU A 55 -2.18 -12.26 4.08
N GLY A 56 -1.45 -13.23 4.66
CA GLY A 56 -1.56 -14.64 4.28
C GLY A 56 -1.24 -14.86 2.80
N ASP A 57 -2.14 -15.51 2.08
CA ASP A 57 -1.99 -15.88 0.67
C ASP A 57 -2.41 -14.78 -0.31
N LEU A 58 -2.64 -13.55 0.18
CA LEU A 58 -2.95 -12.44 -0.73
C LEU A 58 -1.78 -12.19 -1.69
N PRO A 59 -2.07 -12.03 -2.99
CA PRO A 59 -1.03 -11.76 -3.98
C PRO A 59 -0.34 -10.44 -3.68
N THR A 60 0.97 -10.42 -3.90
CA THR A 60 1.81 -9.23 -3.75
C THR A 60 2.27 -8.78 -5.12
N ILE A 61 1.96 -7.55 -5.49
CA ILE A 61 2.40 -6.91 -6.72
C ILE A 61 3.75 -6.28 -6.46
N ASP A 62 4.81 -6.76 -7.11
CA ASP A 62 6.15 -6.21 -6.94
C ASP A 62 6.48 -5.24 -8.06
N ARG A 63 6.40 -3.95 -7.75
CA ARG A 63 6.58 -2.84 -8.69
C ARG A 63 8.06 -2.45 -8.83
N THR A 64 8.38 -1.80 -9.93
CA THR A 64 9.67 -1.13 -10.14
C THR A 64 9.58 0.37 -9.90
N SER A 65 8.40 0.98 -10.05
CA SER A 65 8.15 2.39 -9.79
C SER A 65 7.85 2.67 -8.31
N ILE A 66 8.27 3.82 -7.82
CA ILE A 66 7.93 4.31 -6.48
C ILE A 66 6.44 4.69 -6.44
N ASN A 67 5.98 5.40 -7.46
CA ASN A 67 4.57 5.74 -7.61
C ASN A 67 3.78 4.51 -8.03
N ALA A 68 2.95 3.99 -7.13
CA ALA A 68 2.14 2.80 -7.39
C ALA A 68 1.14 2.98 -8.54
N TRP A 69 0.73 4.22 -8.80
CA TRP A 69 -0.25 4.53 -9.85
C TRP A 69 0.33 4.49 -11.28
N GLU A 70 1.66 4.44 -11.40
CA GLU A 70 2.35 4.21 -12.67
C GLU A 70 2.46 2.73 -13.05
N ASP A 71 2.17 1.85 -12.10
CA ASP A 71 2.21 0.41 -12.33
C ASP A 71 0.84 -0.11 -12.78
N VAL A 72 0.78 -0.63 -14.00
CA VAL A 72 -0.46 -1.08 -14.65
C VAL A 72 -1.13 -2.22 -13.87
N GLU A 73 -0.34 -3.18 -13.36
CA GLU A 73 -0.85 -4.32 -12.59
C GLU A 73 -1.49 -3.85 -11.29
N PHE A 74 -0.83 -2.92 -10.59
CA PHE A 74 -1.37 -2.33 -9.36
C PHE A 74 -2.67 -1.58 -9.62
N VAL A 75 -2.72 -0.73 -10.63
CA VAL A 75 -3.92 0.04 -10.99
C VAL A 75 -5.08 -0.87 -11.37
N GLN A 76 -4.81 -1.91 -12.16
CA GLN A 76 -5.83 -2.90 -12.52
C GLN A 76 -6.37 -3.64 -11.30
N ALA A 77 -5.50 -4.06 -10.38
CA ALA A 77 -5.91 -4.73 -9.15
C ALA A 77 -6.80 -3.83 -8.27
N VAL A 78 -6.46 -2.55 -8.15
CA VAL A 78 -7.31 -1.59 -7.42
C VAL A 78 -8.66 -1.40 -8.11
N LYS A 79 -8.67 -1.18 -9.42
CA LYS A 79 -9.91 -1.00 -10.20
C LYS A 79 -10.81 -2.25 -10.15
N ALA A 80 -10.22 -3.44 -10.18
CA ALA A 80 -10.94 -4.71 -10.07
C ALA A 80 -11.70 -4.88 -8.75
N THR A 81 -11.32 -4.16 -7.69
CA THR A 81 -12.08 -4.16 -6.43
C THR A 81 -13.47 -3.53 -6.54
N GLY A 82 -13.71 -2.70 -7.56
CA GLY A 82 -14.95 -1.94 -7.75
C GLY A 82 -15.21 -0.89 -6.67
N ARG A 83 -14.23 -0.59 -5.80
CA ARG A 83 -14.41 0.35 -4.68
C ARG A 83 -13.98 1.75 -5.07
N LYS A 84 -14.80 2.74 -4.67
CA LYS A 84 -14.54 4.18 -4.89
C LYS A 84 -13.93 4.89 -3.67
N LYS A 85 -13.80 4.19 -2.55
CA LYS A 85 -13.18 4.72 -1.33
C LYS A 85 -11.99 3.84 -1.01
N LEU A 86 -10.82 4.44 -0.89
CA LEU A 86 -9.57 3.76 -0.60
C LEU A 86 -9.02 4.22 0.75
N ILE A 87 -8.49 3.26 1.51
CA ILE A 87 -7.60 3.52 2.63
C ILE A 87 -6.21 3.14 2.14
N MET A 88 -5.32 4.10 2.08
CA MET A 88 -3.95 3.89 1.64
C MET A 88 -2.99 3.95 2.81
N THR A 89 -2.04 3.04 2.82
CA THR A 89 -0.95 3.01 3.79
C THR A 89 0.37 2.85 3.05
N ALA A 90 1.38 3.59 3.48
CA ALA A 90 2.71 3.49 2.90
C ALA A 90 3.77 3.72 3.98
N LEU A 91 5.03 3.34 3.69
CA LEU A 91 6.14 3.58 4.59
C LEU A 91 6.52 5.07 4.61
N TRP A 92 6.67 5.63 3.43
CA TRP A 92 7.04 7.03 3.22
C TRP A 92 5.87 7.78 2.61
N MET A 93 5.31 8.74 3.36
CA MET A 93 4.18 9.53 2.88
C MET A 93 4.59 10.39 1.68
N GLU A 94 5.74 11.00 1.75
CA GLU A 94 6.26 11.94 0.77
C GLU A 94 6.51 11.30 -0.61
N ALA A 95 6.91 10.04 -0.64
CA ALA A 95 7.26 9.34 -1.89
C ALA A 95 6.18 8.33 -2.32
N CYS A 96 5.74 7.47 -1.41
CA CYS A 96 4.91 6.34 -1.77
C CYS A 96 3.40 6.64 -1.74
N LEU A 97 3.00 7.74 -1.15
CA LEU A 97 1.59 8.09 -0.97
C LEU A 97 1.20 9.35 -1.76
N THR A 98 1.99 10.43 -1.67
CA THR A 98 1.67 11.72 -2.28
C THR A 98 1.55 11.62 -3.80
N PHE A 99 2.48 10.96 -4.47
CA PHE A 99 2.42 10.80 -5.93
C PHE A 99 1.24 9.97 -6.42
N PRO A 100 0.92 8.80 -5.84
CA PRO A 100 -0.30 8.08 -6.16
C PRO A 100 -1.58 8.89 -5.94
N GLU A 101 -1.62 9.72 -4.91
CA GLU A 101 -2.76 10.58 -4.62
C GLU A 101 -2.96 11.67 -5.69
N LEU A 102 -1.87 12.34 -6.07
CA LEU A 102 -1.90 13.35 -7.14
C LEU A 102 -2.31 12.74 -8.48
N ALA A 103 -1.76 11.57 -8.82
CA ALA A 103 -2.12 10.87 -10.05
C ALA A 103 -3.58 10.43 -10.09
N LEU A 104 -4.15 10.01 -8.94
CA LEU A 104 -5.59 9.76 -8.80
C LEU A 104 -6.42 11.02 -9.05
N GLY A 105 -6.01 12.15 -8.48
CA GLY A 105 -6.69 13.44 -8.64
C GLY A 105 -6.70 13.95 -10.09
N GLU A 106 -5.64 13.68 -10.85
CA GLU A 106 -5.53 14.10 -12.26
C GLU A 106 -6.31 13.18 -13.22
N GLN A 107 -6.24 11.87 -13.01
CA GLN A 107 -6.92 10.91 -13.89
C GLN A 107 -8.43 10.83 -13.69
N ASP A 108 -8.92 11.25 -12.55
CA ASP A 108 -10.29 11.01 -12.12
C ASP A 108 -11.00 12.30 -11.63
N ARG A 109 -10.84 13.40 -12.37
CA ARG A 109 -11.62 14.64 -12.11
C ARG A 109 -13.15 14.43 -12.09
N LEU A 110 -13.61 13.25 -12.48
CA LEU A 110 -15.01 12.87 -12.56
C LEU A 110 -15.42 11.75 -11.60
N SER A 111 -14.49 11.08 -10.91
CA SER A 111 -14.82 10.04 -9.94
C SER A 111 -14.40 10.45 -8.52
N THR A 112 -15.36 10.37 -7.62
CA THR A 112 -15.19 10.74 -6.20
C THR A 112 -14.43 9.66 -5.44
N TRP A 113 -13.11 9.54 -5.65
CA TRP A 113 -12.25 8.76 -4.77
C TRP A 113 -12.04 9.51 -3.45
N ARG A 114 -12.28 8.85 -2.33
CA ARG A 114 -11.99 9.41 -1.01
C ARG A 114 -10.84 8.63 -0.39
N LEU A 115 -9.73 9.32 -0.17
CA LEU A 115 -8.53 8.77 0.45
C LEU A 115 -8.53 9.01 1.96
N ARG A 116 -8.06 8.02 2.71
CA ARG A 116 -7.76 8.12 4.13
C ARG A 116 -6.37 7.54 4.37
N TYR A 117 -5.56 8.26 5.13
CA TYR A 117 -4.21 7.84 5.48
C TYR A 117 -4.19 7.18 6.85
N VAL A 118 -3.31 6.21 6.99
CA VAL A 118 -2.91 5.67 8.29
C VAL A 118 -1.38 5.62 8.32
N ARG A 119 -0.82 6.34 9.26
CA ARG A 119 0.59 6.30 9.62
C ARG A 119 0.84 5.32 10.74
#